data_3c0b9f9a24a1f0c44f193d2b7af9eeed
#
_entry.id   3c0b9f9a24a1f0c44f193d2b7af9eeed
#
_cell.length_a   1.000
_cell.length_b   1.000
_cell.length_c   1.000
_cell.angle_alpha   90.00
_cell.angle_beta   90.00
_cell.angle_gamma   90.00
#
_symmetry.space_group_name_H-M   'P 1'
#
loop_
_entity.id
_entity.type
_entity.pdbx_description
1 polymer ?
#
loop_
_entity_poly.entity_id
_entity_poly.type
_entity_poly.pdbx_seq_one_letter_code
_entity_poly.pdbx_strand_id
1 'polypeptide(L)'
;MKKNPIKPRDTEFLTVAPFPCFNYRVYIIFTDSVEKTANSLVSQGLLKNPHEVDDATRAFTVKMPNQSFVVLVYPYDVDISELTHEAYHAVCCMFKWIGASHEEELLSYILGYLCKIVADDRKAMAKKLEKTT
;
A
#
# COMPACT_ATOMS: atom_id res chain seq x y z
N MET A 1 -4.70 12.42 -17.98
CA MET A 1 -4.24 12.29 -16.59
C MET A 1 -5.20 11.39 -15.81
N LYS A 2 -4.70 10.27 -15.30
CA LYS A 2 -5.54 9.38 -14.50
C LYS A 2 -5.75 10.00 -13.12
N LYS A 3 -6.99 10.17 -12.71
CA LYS A 3 -7.32 10.61 -11.36
C LYS A 3 -6.81 9.59 -10.34
N ASN A 4 -6.31 10.10 -9.21
CA ASN A 4 -6.02 9.25 -8.06
C ASN A 4 -7.32 8.59 -7.61
N PRO A 5 -7.41 7.24 -7.57
CA PRO A 5 -8.64 6.55 -7.17
C PRO A 5 -8.94 6.68 -5.67
N ILE A 6 -7.99 7.19 -4.87
CA ILE A 6 -8.11 7.24 -3.42
C ILE A 6 -8.21 8.69 -2.96
N LYS A 7 -9.20 8.98 -2.11
CA LYS A 7 -9.30 10.24 -1.39
C LYS A 7 -8.88 9.98 0.06
N PRO A 8 -7.68 10.43 0.47
CA PRO A 8 -7.22 10.19 1.84
C PRO A 8 -7.94 11.08 2.85
N ARG A 9 -8.03 10.58 4.10
CA ARG A 9 -8.47 11.40 5.23
C ARG A 9 -7.33 12.36 5.64
N ASP A 10 -7.65 13.41 6.40
CA ASP A 10 -6.67 14.43 6.80
C ASP A 10 -5.46 13.86 7.56
N THR A 11 -5.66 12.76 8.29
CA THR A 11 -4.60 12.11 9.07
C THR A 11 -3.86 11.02 8.30
N GLU A 12 -4.22 10.80 7.04
CA GLU A 12 -3.56 9.80 6.20
C GLU A 12 -2.51 10.45 5.31
N PHE A 13 -1.40 9.73 5.11
CA PHE A 13 -0.34 10.11 4.19
C PHE A 13 -0.37 9.14 3.02
N LEU A 14 -0.77 9.64 1.86
CA LEU A 14 -0.87 8.84 0.64
C LEU A 14 0.31 9.14 -0.26
N THR A 15 1.02 8.09 -0.66
CA THR A 15 2.08 8.18 -1.66
C THR A 15 1.84 7.12 -2.74
N VAL A 16 2.61 7.17 -3.81
CA VAL A 16 2.50 6.20 -4.90
C VAL A 16 3.89 5.78 -5.35
N ALA A 17 4.07 4.47 -5.52
CA ALA A 17 5.25 3.89 -6.14
C ALA A 17 4.88 3.49 -7.56
N PRO A 18 5.35 4.22 -8.59
CA PRO A 18 5.02 3.89 -9.97
C PRO A 18 5.95 2.82 -10.53
N PHE A 19 5.38 1.93 -11.31
CA PHE A 19 6.11 0.93 -12.09
C PHE A 19 5.71 1.10 -13.56
N PRO A 20 6.22 2.15 -14.23
CA PRO A 20 5.75 2.50 -15.58
C PRO A 20 6.03 1.42 -16.62
N CYS A 21 7.10 0.64 -16.46
CA CYS A 21 7.41 -0.48 -17.36
C CYS A 21 6.32 -1.53 -17.40
N PHE A 22 5.55 -1.65 -16.30
CA PHE A 22 4.47 -2.64 -16.17
C PHE A 22 3.09 -2.00 -16.23
N ASN A 23 3.03 -0.68 -16.41
CA ASN A 23 1.77 0.07 -16.32
C ASN A 23 1.02 -0.25 -15.03
N TYR A 24 1.71 -0.18 -13.90
CA TYR A 24 1.18 -0.56 -12.59
C TYR A 24 1.59 0.45 -11.53
N ARG A 25 0.76 0.61 -10.50
CA ARG A 25 1.01 1.53 -9.39
C ARG A 25 0.74 0.84 -8.06
N VAL A 26 1.57 1.15 -7.08
CA VAL A 26 1.35 0.73 -5.69
C VAL A 26 1.04 1.99 -4.88
N TYR A 27 -0.19 2.13 -4.43
CA TYR A 27 -0.57 3.22 -3.53
C TYR A 27 -0.26 2.81 -2.10
N ILE A 28 0.34 3.72 -1.34
CA ILE A 28 0.81 3.46 0.02
C ILE A 28 0.16 4.48 0.94
N ILE A 29 -0.57 3.99 1.95
CA ILE A 29 -1.23 4.83 2.94
C ILE A 29 -0.63 4.56 4.31
N PHE A 30 -0.13 5.59 4.97
CA PHE A 30 0.21 5.54 6.40
C PHE A 30 -0.90 6.24 7.16
N THR A 31 -1.42 5.62 8.20
CA THR A 31 -2.61 6.09 8.90
C THR A 31 -2.48 6.03 10.41
N ASP A 32 -3.19 6.93 11.08
CA ASP A 32 -3.34 6.92 12.53
C ASP A 32 -4.28 5.79 12.99
N SER A 33 -5.19 5.34 12.12
CA SER A 33 -6.16 4.29 12.44
C SER A 33 -6.42 3.43 11.20
N VAL A 34 -5.90 2.22 11.23
CA VAL A 34 -6.09 1.24 10.13
C VAL A 34 -7.58 0.92 9.94
N GLU A 35 -8.33 0.81 11.03
CA GLU A 35 -9.77 0.55 10.99
C GLU A 35 -10.53 1.68 10.27
N LYS A 36 -10.24 2.93 10.61
CA LYS A 36 -10.88 4.08 9.96
C LYS A 36 -10.54 4.17 8.48
N THR A 37 -9.31 3.83 8.12
CA THR A 37 -8.88 3.78 6.73
C THR A 37 -9.63 2.67 5.98
N ALA A 38 -9.78 1.49 6.58
CA ALA A 38 -10.57 0.41 5.99
C ALA A 38 -12.00 0.85 5.71
N ASN A 39 -12.66 1.49 6.66
CA ASN A 39 -14.02 1.99 6.50
C ASN A 39 -14.10 3.04 5.38
N SER A 40 -13.12 3.92 5.30
CA SER A 40 -13.04 4.93 4.23
C SER A 40 -12.90 4.27 2.85
N LEU A 41 -12.07 3.25 2.74
CA LEU A 41 -11.88 2.52 1.49
C LEU A 41 -13.14 1.75 1.07
N VAL A 42 -13.89 1.22 2.03
CA VAL A 42 -15.20 0.62 1.77
C VAL A 42 -16.15 1.67 1.19
N SER A 43 -16.21 2.85 1.78
CA SER A 43 -17.05 3.96 1.30
C SER A 43 -16.69 4.39 -0.11
N GLN A 44 -15.42 4.29 -0.47
CA GLN A 44 -14.93 4.65 -1.80
C GLN A 44 -15.07 3.51 -2.81
N GLY A 45 -15.61 2.36 -2.40
CA GLY A 45 -15.82 1.21 -3.29
C GLY A 45 -14.56 0.42 -3.58
N LEU A 46 -13.46 0.66 -2.84
CA LEU A 46 -12.17 -0.01 -3.07
C LEU A 46 -12.02 -1.28 -2.25
N LEU A 47 -12.67 -1.35 -1.11
CA LEU A 47 -12.65 -2.53 -0.24
C LEU A 47 -14.08 -3.05 -0.12
N LYS A 48 -14.29 -4.32 -0.47
CA LYS A 48 -15.63 -4.92 -0.49
C LYS A 48 -16.04 -5.55 0.83
N ASN A 49 -15.07 -6.03 1.59
CA ASN A 49 -15.34 -6.86 2.75
C ASN A 49 -14.66 -6.29 4.00
N PRO A 50 -15.36 -5.40 4.75
CA PRO A 50 -14.78 -4.77 5.95
C PRO A 50 -14.48 -5.77 7.08
N HIS A 51 -15.05 -6.98 7.03
CA HIS A 51 -14.83 -7.99 8.06
C HIS A 51 -13.44 -8.64 8.00
N GLU A 52 -12.70 -8.42 6.91
CA GLU A 52 -11.32 -8.89 6.79
C GLU A 52 -10.34 -8.02 7.60
N VAL A 53 -10.80 -6.84 8.05
CA VAL A 53 -9.99 -5.90 8.81
C VAL A 53 -10.69 -5.63 10.14
N ASP A 54 -10.13 -6.16 11.22
CA ASP A 54 -10.65 -5.97 12.58
C ASP A 54 -9.67 -5.13 13.41
N ASP A 55 -9.98 -4.92 14.69
CA ASP A 55 -9.16 -4.13 15.60
C ASP A 55 -7.74 -4.69 15.78
N ALA A 56 -7.56 -5.99 15.53
CA ALA A 56 -6.26 -6.64 15.65
C ALA A 56 -5.42 -6.53 14.39
N THR A 57 -6.02 -6.09 13.27
CA THR A 57 -5.31 -5.94 12.01
C THR A 57 -4.39 -4.73 12.07
N ARG A 58 -3.07 -4.98 11.95
CA ARG A 58 -2.07 -3.93 12.01
C ARG A 58 -1.84 -3.28 10.65
N ALA A 59 -1.81 -4.08 9.59
CA ALA A 59 -1.58 -3.62 8.22
C ALA A 59 -2.33 -4.54 7.27
N PHE A 60 -2.66 -4.04 6.06
CA PHE A 60 -3.33 -4.89 5.08
C PHE A 60 -3.08 -4.40 3.66
N THR A 61 -3.35 -5.28 2.70
CA THR A 61 -3.24 -5.03 1.28
C THR A 61 -4.63 -5.12 0.65
N VAL A 62 -5.02 -4.08 -0.09
CA VAL A 62 -6.28 -4.12 -0.85
C VAL A 62 -5.95 -4.62 -2.26
N LYS A 63 -6.28 -5.88 -2.52
CA LYS A 63 -6.04 -6.53 -3.81
C LYS A 63 -7.08 -6.10 -4.82
N MET A 64 -6.64 -5.63 -5.97
CA MET A 64 -7.52 -5.15 -7.04
C MET A 64 -7.22 -5.97 -8.31
N PRO A 65 -7.75 -7.21 -8.42
CA PRO A 65 -7.33 -8.14 -9.48
C PRO A 65 -7.61 -7.65 -10.90
N ASN A 66 -8.61 -6.78 -11.07
CA ASN A 66 -8.98 -6.26 -12.40
C ASN A 66 -8.51 -4.82 -12.62
N GLN A 67 -7.59 -4.33 -11.77
CA GLN A 67 -7.08 -2.96 -11.85
C GLN A 67 -5.57 -2.98 -11.95
N SER A 68 -5.03 -1.91 -12.53
CA SER A 68 -3.58 -1.74 -12.68
C SER A 68 -2.95 -1.10 -11.45
N PHE A 69 -3.50 -1.38 -10.27
CA PHE A 69 -2.96 -0.87 -9.01
C PHE A 69 -3.34 -1.76 -7.84
N VAL A 70 -2.63 -1.57 -6.74
CA VAL A 70 -2.88 -2.21 -5.45
C VAL A 70 -2.68 -1.14 -4.36
N VAL A 71 -3.32 -1.32 -3.21
CA VAL A 71 -3.24 -0.36 -2.10
C VAL A 71 -2.65 -1.06 -0.88
N LEU A 72 -1.59 -0.47 -0.31
CA LEU A 72 -1.00 -0.90 0.95
C LEU A 72 -1.41 0.06 2.05
N VAL A 73 -1.87 -0.46 3.18
CA VAL A 73 -2.28 0.35 4.34
C VAL A 73 -1.43 -0.06 5.54
N TYR A 74 -0.75 0.92 6.12
CA TYR A 74 0.16 0.72 7.25
C TYR A 74 -0.16 1.68 8.39
N PRO A 75 -0.02 1.26 9.66
CA PRO A 75 -0.05 2.21 10.75
C PRO A 75 1.21 3.07 10.74
N TYR A 76 1.18 4.23 11.43
CA TYR A 76 2.34 5.11 11.52
C TYR A 76 3.57 4.40 12.09
N ASP A 77 3.36 3.47 13.03
CA ASP A 77 4.41 2.74 13.73
C ASP A 77 4.69 1.35 13.14
N VAL A 78 4.43 1.18 11.85
CA VAL A 78 4.65 -0.10 11.17
C VAL A 78 6.07 -0.60 11.39
N ASP A 79 6.23 -1.89 11.72
CA ASP A 79 7.55 -2.51 11.81
C ASP A 79 7.98 -3.08 10.46
N ILE A 80 9.25 -3.46 10.36
CA ILE A 80 9.82 -3.93 9.10
C ILE A 80 9.18 -5.24 8.65
N SER A 81 8.77 -6.07 9.58
CA SER A 81 8.13 -7.34 9.29
C SER A 81 6.77 -7.14 8.63
N GLU A 82 5.94 -6.28 9.20
CA GLU A 82 4.63 -5.93 8.65
C GLU A 82 4.76 -5.26 7.28
N LEU A 83 5.72 -4.34 7.16
CA LEU A 83 5.98 -3.60 5.93
C LEU A 83 6.32 -4.57 4.79
N THR A 84 7.25 -5.49 5.04
CA THR A 84 7.71 -6.47 4.05
C THR A 84 6.60 -7.44 3.67
N HIS A 85 5.82 -7.90 4.66
CA HIS A 85 4.72 -8.84 4.43
C HIS A 85 3.71 -8.28 3.44
N GLU A 86 3.24 -7.05 3.67
CA GLU A 86 2.25 -6.42 2.80
C GLU A 86 2.84 -6.03 1.45
N ALA A 87 4.10 -5.57 1.42
CA ALA A 87 4.79 -5.27 0.17
C ALA A 87 4.91 -6.50 -0.73
N TYR A 88 5.13 -7.68 -0.14
CA TYR A 88 5.15 -8.93 -0.89
C TYR A 88 3.81 -9.19 -1.57
N HIS A 89 2.69 -8.99 -0.87
CA HIS A 89 1.37 -9.12 -1.47
C HIS A 89 1.19 -8.18 -2.67
N ALA A 90 1.68 -6.95 -2.56
CA ALA A 90 1.60 -5.98 -3.66
C ALA A 90 2.38 -6.45 -4.89
N VAL A 91 3.58 -6.99 -4.69
CA VAL A 91 4.40 -7.52 -5.79
C VAL A 91 3.71 -8.71 -6.44
N CYS A 92 3.10 -9.59 -5.67
CA CYS A 92 2.33 -10.72 -6.21
C CYS A 92 1.16 -10.24 -7.07
N CYS A 93 0.45 -9.20 -6.62
CA CYS A 93 -0.64 -8.60 -7.39
C CYS A 93 -0.14 -8.04 -8.72
N MET A 94 1.00 -7.35 -8.70
CA MET A 94 1.60 -6.79 -9.91
C MET A 94 2.00 -7.89 -10.91
N PHE A 95 2.63 -8.95 -10.42
CA PHE A 95 3.03 -10.08 -11.27
C PHE A 95 1.82 -10.74 -11.91
N LYS A 96 0.73 -10.88 -11.15
CA LYS A 96 -0.52 -11.43 -11.67
C LYS A 96 -1.12 -10.53 -12.75
N TRP A 97 -1.05 -9.20 -12.56
CA TRP A 97 -1.54 -8.24 -13.55
C TRP A 97 -0.77 -8.32 -14.86
N ILE A 98 0.57 -8.40 -14.79
CA ILE A 98 1.40 -8.45 -16.01
C ILE A 98 1.50 -9.85 -16.61
N GLY A 99 0.89 -10.87 -15.98
CA GLY A 99 0.93 -12.25 -16.45
C GLY A 99 2.28 -12.92 -16.29
N ALA A 100 3.16 -12.37 -15.44
CA ALA A 100 4.47 -12.95 -15.22
C ALA A 100 4.40 -14.11 -14.24
N SER A 101 5.21 -15.14 -14.51
CA SER A 101 5.45 -16.20 -13.52
C SER A 101 6.33 -15.63 -12.40
N HIS A 102 6.26 -16.25 -11.20
CA HIS A 102 7.08 -15.82 -10.05
C HIS A 102 8.54 -16.23 -10.26
N GLU A 103 9.23 -15.47 -11.11
CA GLU A 103 10.65 -15.66 -11.32
C GLU A 103 11.36 -15.06 -10.08
N GLU A 104 12.13 -15.89 -9.41
CA GLU A 104 12.67 -15.60 -8.08
C GLU A 104 13.52 -14.34 -8.01
N GLU A 105 14.45 -14.18 -8.95
CA GLU A 105 15.33 -13.01 -8.95
C GLU A 105 14.58 -11.72 -9.24
N LEU A 106 13.71 -11.72 -10.26
CA LEU A 106 12.93 -10.55 -10.61
C LEU A 106 12.01 -10.13 -9.45
N LEU A 107 11.36 -11.11 -8.84
CA LEU A 107 10.49 -10.87 -7.69
C LEU A 107 11.29 -10.26 -6.53
N SER A 108 12.47 -10.79 -6.26
CA SER A 108 13.33 -10.31 -5.17
C SER A 108 13.78 -8.87 -5.40
N TYR A 109 14.19 -8.51 -6.62
CA TYR A 109 14.59 -7.15 -6.96
C TYR A 109 13.42 -6.17 -6.82
N ILE A 110 12.26 -6.52 -7.34
CA ILE A 110 11.09 -5.65 -7.28
C ILE A 110 10.62 -5.48 -5.84
N LEU A 111 10.60 -6.57 -5.07
CA LEU A 111 10.23 -6.52 -3.66
C LEU A 111 11.19 -5.63 -2.86
N GLY A 112 12.48 -5.79 -3.05
CA GLY A 112 13.49 -4.96 -2.39
C GLY A 112 13.36 -3.49 -2.75
N TYR A 113 13.10 -3.20 -4.02
CA TYR A 113 12.89 -1.84 -4.50
C TYR A 113 11.64 -1.21 -3.86
N LEU A 114 10.54 -1.96 -3.83
CA LEU A 114 9.29 -1.48 -3.22
C LEU A 114 9.46 -1.25 -1.72
N CYS A 115 10.10 -2.17 -1.00
CA CYS A 115 10.35 -2.02 0.43
C CYS A 115 11.17 -0.77 0.73
N LYS A 116 12.16 -0.47 -0.12
CA LYS A 116 12.95 0.75 0.03
C LYS A 116 12.09 2.01 -0.13
N ILE A 117 11.24 2.02 -1.15
CA ILE A 117 10.31 3.15 -1.38
C ILE A 117 9.42 3.36 -0.17
N VAL A 118 8.79 2.29 0.34
CA VAL A 118 7.90 2.37 1.48
C VAL A 118 8.64 2.86 2.73
N ALA A 119 9.84 2.35 2.96
CA ALA A 119 10.65 2.77 4.11
C ALA A 119 11.04 4.25 4.02
N ASP A 120 11.42 4.73 2.84
CA ASP A 120 11.75 6.14 2.62
C ASP A 120 10.52 7.03 2.81
N ASP A 121 9.36 6.61 2.32
CA ASP A 121 8.09 7.33 2.50
C ASP A 121 7.72 7.40 3.98
N ARG A 122 7.93 6.33 4.73
CA ARG A 122 7.69 6.32 6.17
C ARG A 122 8.57 7.32 6.90
N LYS A 123 9.85 7.40 6.53
CA LYS A 123 10.77 8.40 7.12
C LYS A 123 10.31 9.82 6.81
N ALA A 124 9.89 10.08 5.58
CA ALA A 124 9.39 11.40 5.19
C ALA A 124 8.12 11.76 5.97
N MET A 125 7.23 10.82 6.16
CA MET A 125 6.02 11.00 6.97
C MET A 125 6.37 11.31 8.43
N ALA A 126 7.29 10.56 9.02
CA ALA A 126 7.70 10.77 10.41
C ALA A 126 8.24 12.19 10.62
N LYS A 127 9.02 12.70 9.67
CA LYS A 127 9.52 14.07 9.73
C LYS A 127 8.38 15.10 9.66
N LYS A 128 7.36 14.86 8.84
CA LYS A 128 6.19 15.74 8.76
C LYS A 128 5.41 15.75 10.07
N LEU A 129 5.26 14.60 10.72
CA LEU A 129 4.57 14.49 12.01
C LEU A 129 5.32 15.23 13.11
N GLU A 130 6.64 15.18 13.13
CA GLU A 130 7.46 15.92 14.09
C GLU A 130 7.28 17.44 13.96
N LYS A 131 7.12 17.95 12.73
CA LYS A 131 6.93 19.38 12.47
C LYS A 131 5.57 19.90 12.89
N THR A 132 4.58 19.04 13.05
CA THR A 132 3.21 19.43 13.42
C THR A 132 2.94 19.32 14.92
N THR A 133 3.88 18.83 15.67
CA THR A 133 3.83 18.78 17.16
C THR A 133 4.79 19.85 17.76
#